data_3a04efbfa1ef5b2c9fa516bfcdf954aa
#
_entry.id   3a04efbfa1ef5b2c9fa516bfcdf954aa
#
_cell.length_a   1.000
_cell.length_b   1.000
_cell.length_c   1.000
_cell.angle_alpha   90.00
_cell.angle_beta   90.00
_cell.angle_gamma   90.00
#
_symmetry.space_group_name_H-M   'P 1'
#
loop_
_entity.id
_entity.type
_entity.pdbx_description
1 polymer ?
#
loop_
_entity_poly.entity_id
_entity_poly.type
_entity_poly.pdbx_seq_one_letter_code
_entity_poly.pdbx_strand_id
1 'polypeptide(L)'
;MVFDKSRERGSLVLASKTGMERTRVWSGDMRTIGYDESMQTLEIEFHQGGTYQYYDVPKKIYDGFMKYALSHDDYHTRYIKNRYRHKKIR
;
A
#
# COMPACT_ATOMS: atom_id res chain seq x y z
N MET A 1 -6.97 29.03 -3.96
CA MET A 1 -6.13 28.00 -4.58
C MET A 1 -5.97 26.81 -3.67
N VAL A 2 -5.99 25.66 -4.22
CA VAL A 2 -5.89 24.43 -3.46
C VAL A 2 -4.49 23.84 -3.61
N PHE A 3 -3.86 23.55 -2.49
CA PHE A 3 -2.58 22.87 -2.49
C PHE A 3 -2.77 21.38 -2.53
N ASP A 4 -1.84 20.73 -3.20
CA ASP A 4 -1.70 19.31 -3.10
C ASP A 4 -0.84 19.05 -1.86
N LYS A 5 -1.49 18.66 -0.79
CA LYS A 5 -0.79 18.46 0.47
C LYS A 5 0.19 17.31 0.45
N SER A 6 -0.02 16.36 -0.45
CA SER A 6 0.93 15.28 -0.61
C SER A 6 2.27 15.81 -1.07
N ARG A 7 2.25 16.76 -1.99
CA ARG A 7 3.49 17.38 -2.44
C ARG A 7 4.14 18.21 -1.37
N GLU A 8 3.35 18.94 -0.60
CA GLU A 8 3.89 19.76 0.47
C GLU A 8 4.65 18.95 1.49
N ARG A 9 4.22 17.72 1.72
CA ARG A 9 4.84 16.84 2.71
C ARG A 9 5.99 16.03 2.14
N GLY A 10 6.28 16.20 0.87
CA GLY A 10 7.29 15.41 0.22
C GLY A 10 6.91 13.97 -0.04
N SER A 11 5.66 13.63 0.19
CA SER A 11 5.18 12.29 -0.14
C SER A 11 5.13 12.11 -1.63
N LEU A 12 5.53 10.93 -2.09
CA LEU A 12 5.48 10.58 -3.49
C LEU A 12 4.26 9.72 -3.74
N VAL A 13 3.23 10.33 -4.33
CA VAL A 13 2.00 9.65 -4.67
C VAL A 13 1.97 9.40 -6.16
N LEU A 14 1.79 8.15 -6.55
CA LEU A 14 1.82 7.73 -7.93
C LEU A 14 0.43 7.29 -8.38
N ALA A 15 0.05 7.69 -9.59
CA ALA A 15 -1.19 7.22 -10.18
C ALA A 15 -1.07 5.75 -10.54
N SER A 16 -2.10 4.99 -10.25
CA SER A 16 -2.17 3.57 -10.56
C SER A 16 -3.06 3.35 -11.78
N LYS A 17 -2.78 2.32 -12.56
CA LYS A 17 -3.63 1.94 -13.69
C LYS A 17 -5.02 1.50 -13.24
N THR A 18 -5.15 1.09 -11.98
CA THR A 18 -6.44 0.70 -11.42
C THR A 18 -7.22 1.88 -10.87
N GLY A 19 -6.67 3.10 -10.97
CA GLY A 19 -7.29 4.29 -10.43
C GLY A 19 -6.98 4.53 -8.97
N MET A 20 -6.30 3.60 -8.33
CA MET A 20 -5.90 3.70 -6.93
C MET A 20 -4.59 4.46 -6.83
N GLU A 21 -4.53 5.44 -5.93
CA GLU A 21 -3.30 6.15 -5.66
C GLU A 21 -2.34 5.24 -4.88
N ARG A 22 -1.08 5.26 -5.28
CA ARG A 22 -0.04 4.49 -4.60
C ARG A 22 0.98 5.42 -4.01
N THR A 23 1.45 5.08 -2.81
CA THR A 23 2.50 5.80 -2.12
C THR A 23 3.79 5.01 -2.21
N ARG A 24 4.85 5.68 -2.64
CA ARG A 24 6.16 5.06 -2.68
C ARG A 24 6.66 4.82 -1.26
N VAL A 25 7.19 3.62 -1.01
CA VAL A 25 7.78 3.29 0.28
C VAL A 25 9.23 2.86 0.07
N TRP A 26 10.02 2.96 1.13
CA TRP A 26 11.43 2.60 1.10
C TRP A 26 11.62 1.32 1.90
N SER A 27 11.52 0.22 1.22
CA SER A 27 11.56 -1.10 1.83
C SER A 27 12.37 -2.02 0.93
N GLY A 28 12.91 -3.08 1.52
CA GLY A 28 13.69 -4.05 0.76
C GLY A 28 12.85 -4.80 -0.26
N ASP A 29 11.60 -5.10 0.06
CA ASP A 29 10.73 -5.92 -0.78
C ASP A 29 9.71 -5.11 -1.56
N MET A 30 9.22 -4.01 -1.01
CA MET A 30 8.06 -3.29 -1.54
C MET A 30 8.45 -1.97 -2.15
N ARG A 31 7.79 -1.63 -3.26
CA ARG A 31 8.01 -0.38 -3.97
C ARG A 31 6.91 0.64 -3.68
N THR A 32 5.66 0.26 -3.85
CA THR A 32 4.53 1.15 -3.60
C THR A 32 3.43 0.42 -2.87
N ILE A 33 2.63 1.19 -2.13
CA ILE A 33 1.47 0.69 -1.41
C ILE A 33 0.30 1.61 -1.70
N GLY A 34 -0.83 1.04 -2.09
CA GLY A 34 -2.05 1.77 -2.32
C GLY A 34 -3.20 1.14 -1.55
N TYR A 35 -4.23 1.94 -1.28
CA TYR A 35 -5.38 1.45 -0.55
C TYR A 35 -6.65 2.13 -1.06
N ASP A 36 -7.68 1.34 -1.27
CA ASP A 36 -9.00 1.82 -1.61
C ASP A 36 -9.92 1.56 -0.42
N GLU A 37 -10.24 2.61 0.30
CA GLU A 37 -11.01 2.50 1.53
C GLU A 37 -12.43 2.00 1.26
N SER A 38 -13.04 2.41 0.16
CA SER A 38 -14.41 2.03 -0.16
C SER A 38 -14.51 0.54 -0.47
N MET A 39 -13.47 -0.05 -1.05
CA MET A 39 -13.42 -1.46 -1.40
C MET A 39 -12.63 -2.28 -0.40
N GLN A 40 -12.01 -1.64 0.56
CA GLN A 40 -11.09 -2.27 1.52
C GLN A 40 -10.04 -3.13 0.82
N THR A 41 -9.53 -2.62 -0.27
CA THR A 41 -8.53 -3.31 -1.09
C THR A 41 -7.18 -2.64 -0.91
N LEU A 42 -6.20 -3.45 -0.51
CA LEU A 42 -4.81 -3.02 -0.36
C LEU A 42 -4.02 -3.54 -1.56
N GLU A 43 -3.24 -2.66 -2.18
CA GLU A 43 -2.45 -3.05 -3.34
C GLU A 43 -0.98 -2.80 -3.04
N ILE A 44 -0.15 -3.83 -3.20
CA ILE A 44 1.28 -3.74 -2.94
C ILE A 44 2.04 -4.11 -4.20
N GLU A 45 2.91 -3.21 -4.63
CA GLU A 45 3.84 -3.48 -5.71
C GLU A 45 5.19 -3.83 -5.10
N PHE A 46 5.68 -5.01 -5.42
CA PHE A 46 6.97 -5.49 -4.94
C PHE A 46 8.06 -5.17 -5.96
N HIS A 47 9.28 -5.01 -5.49
CA HIS A 47 10.42 -4.82 -6.39
C HIS A 47 10.58 -6.01 -7.32
N GLN A 48 10.35 -7.21 -6.79
CA GLN A 48 10.36 -8.45 -7.55
C GLN A 48 9.10 -9.23 -7.21
N GLY A 49 8.53 -9.91 -8.18
CA GLY A 49 7.35 -10.73 -7.94
C GLY A 49 6.02 -10.10 -8.33
N GLY A 50 6.02 -8.84 -8.75
CA GLY A 50 4.83 -8.22 -9.30
C GLY A 50 4.00 -7.45 -8.30
N THR A 51 2.73 -7.25 -8.64
CA THR A 51 1.79 -6.46 -7.85
C THR A 51 0.66 -7.35 -7.38
N TYR A 52 0.31 -7.24 -6.10
CA TYR A 52 -0.74 -8.03 -5.49
C TYR A 52 -1.81 -7.13 -4.89
N GLN A 53 -3.05 -7.60 -4.95
CA GLN A 53 -4.15 -6.99 -4.22
C GLN A 53 -4.57 -7.93 -3.08
N TYR A 54 -4.86 -7.33 -1.92
CA TYR A 54 -5.36 -8.01 -0.74
C TYR A 54 -6.74 -7.47 -0.43
N TYR A 55 -7.69 -8.34 -0.13
CA TYR A 55 -9.10 -7.99 -0.06
C TYR A 55 -9.62 -8.03 1.37
N ASP A 56 -10.64 -7.20 1.62
CA ASP A 56 -11.28 -7.10 2.94
C ASP A 56 -10.29 -6.69 4.03
N VAL A 57 -9.38 -5.78 3.69
CA VAL A 57 -8.38 -5.26 4.62
C VAL A 57 -8.94 -4.02 5.29
N PRO A 58 -9.16 -4.04 6.62
CA PRO A 58 -9.68 -2.85 7.30
C PRO A 58 -8.69 -1.69 7.23
N LYS A 59 -9.25 -0.48 7.23
CA LYS A 59 -8.41 0.73 7.15
C LYS A 59 -7.38 0.78 8.27
N LYS A 60 -7.71 0.28 9.46
CA LYS A 60 -6.76 0.30 10.57
C LYS A 60 -5.50 -0.50 10.29
N ILE A 61 -5.61 -1.57 9.51
CA ILE A 61 -4.45 -2.37 9.12
C ILE A 61 -3.59 -1.56 8.14
N TYR A 62 -4.21 -0.91 7.17
CA TYR A 62 -3.51 -0.04 6.26
C TYR A 62 -2.85 1.14 7.01
N ASP A 63 -3.57 1.77 7.92
CA ASP A 63 -3.03 2.88 8.69
C ASP A 63 -1.82 2.45 9.52
N GLY A 64 -1.91 1.29 10.17
CA GLY A 64 -0.79 0.77 10.93
C GLY A 64 0.42 0.50 10.04
N PHE A 65 0.16 -0.04 8.86
CA PHE A 65 1.19 -0.32 7.86
C PHE A 65 1.93 0.96 7.45
N MET A 66 1.18 2.03 7.22
CA MET A 66 1.76 3.26 6.68
C MET A 66 2.28 4.22 7.75
N LYS A 67 1.67 4.20 8.94
CA LYS A 67 1.95 5.22 9.95
C LYS A 67 2.79 4.70 11.11
N TYR A 68 2.63 3.45 11.47
CA TYR A 68 3.20 2.95 12.74
C TYR A 68 4.19 1.82 12.57
N ALA A 69 4.27 1.22 11.39
CA ALA A 69 5.20 0.13 11.19
C ALA A 69 6.63 0.62 11.18
N LEU A 70 7.47 0.00 11.98
CA LEU A 70 8.91 0.27 11.97
C LEU A 70 9.55 -0.31 10.73
N SER A 71 8.99 -1.39 10.22
CA SER A 71 9.43 -2.04 9.00
C SER A 71 8.22 -2.45 8.19
N HIS A 72 8.12 -2.00 6.95
CA HIS A 72 7.02 -2.41 6.07
C HIS A 72 7.08 -3.90 5.78
N ASP A 73 8.27 -4.45 5.62
CA ASP A 73 8.43 -5.88 5.33
C ASP A 73 7.95 -6.74 6.51
N ASP A 74 8.33 -6.36 7.72
CA ASP A 74 7.92 -7.08 8.91
C ASP A 74 6.41 -7.00 9.12
N TYR A 75 5.84 -5.80 8.95
CA TYR A 75 4.41 -5.59 9.12
C TYR A 75 3.62 -6.44 8.11
N HIS A 76 4.07 -6.46 6.87
CA HIS A 76 3.42 -7.26 5.83
C HIS A 76 3.42 -8.74 6.24
N THR A 77 4.56 -9.24 6.70
CA THR A 77 4.68 -10.64 7.09
C THR A 77 3.79 -10.99 8.27
N ARG A 78 3.70 -10.09 9.25
CA ARG A 78 2.94 -10.36 10.49
C ARG A 78 1.46 -10.17 10.36
N TYR A 79 1.02 -9.14 9.61
CA TYR A 79 -0.37 -8.70 9.69
C TYR A 79 -1.13 -8.81 8.37
N ILE A 80 -0.47 -9.06 7.26
CA ILE A 80 -1.09 -9.03 5.94
C ILE A 80 -0.93 -10.36 5.22
N LYS A 81 0.29 -10.83 5.09
CA LYS A 81 0.58 -12.06 4.38
C LYS A 81 -0.13 -13.24 5.06
N ASN A 82 -0.83 -14.06 4.27
CA ASN A 82 -1.56 -15.23 4.73
C ASN A 82 -2.73 -14.91 5.69
N ARG A 83 -3.09 -13.62 5.83
CA ARG A 83 -4.23 -13.25 6.66
C ARG A 83 -5.43 -12.78 5.86
N TYR A 84 -5.18 -12.35 4.61
CA TYR A 84 -6.21 -11.86 3.74
C TYR A 84 -6.14 -12.58 2.41
N ARG A 85 -7.33 -12.73 1.80
CA ARG A 85 -7.41 -13.23 0.45
C ARG A 85 -6.66 -12.27 -0.47
N HIS A 86 -5.93 -12.78 -1.44
CA HIS A 86 -5.12 -11.95 -2.32
C HIS A 86 -5.07 -12.52 -3.72
N LYS A 87 -4.65 -11.66 -4.66
CA LYS A 87 -4.50 -12.03 -6.04
C LYS A 87 -3.34 -11.24 -6.64
N LYS A 88 -2.51 -11.92 -7.39
CA LYS A 88 -1.47 -11.26 -8.18
C LYS A 88 -2.12 -10.66 -9.42
N ILE A 89 -1.96 -9.34 -9.63
CA ILE A 89 -2.61 -8.64 -10.73
C ILE A 89 -1.63 -8.24 -11.84
N ARG A 90 -0.33 -8.29 -11.55
CA ARG A 90 0.69 -8.02 -12.57
C ARG A 90 1.96 -8.79 -12.33
#